data_7884ae8c04ac6151cb83512e9589c7eb
#
_entry.id   7884ae8c04ac6151cb83512e9589c7eb
#
_cell.length_a   1.000
_cell.length_b   1.000
_cell.length_c   1.000
_cell.angle_alpha   90.00
_cell.angle_beta   90.00
_cell.angle_gamma   90.00
#
_symmetry.space_group_name_H-M   'P 1'
#
loop_
_entity.id
_entity.type
_entity.pdbx_description
1 polymer ?
#
loop_
_entity_poly.entity_id
_entity_poly.type
_entity_poly.pdbx_seq_one_letter_code
_entity_poly.pdbx_strand_id
1 'polypeptide(L)'
;MSVDMTAPEWMHAQITAAEYESWSEEQCAGIENVDGMVVVSPGASKRHNRLARILANALDAAGGADWNADTDFDVRLQDVPLTNRRPDVVVYRADSIDISPTRPEHVLLAAEIVSPGSETTDRVVKLDQYAGSGIPIYWRVELTPAGIPVVNVYLLDSASRRYRDSEVFTGLVKATVPFPVEIDLPGPW
;
A
#
# COMPACT_ATOMS: atom_id res chain seq x y z
N MET A 1 32.42 31.00 -9.12
CA MET A 1 31.16 31.45 -8.52
C MET A 1 30.38 30.21 -8.10
N SER A 2 30.33 29.95 -6.80
CA SER A 2 29.50 28.88 -6.25
C SER A 2 28.06 29.38 -6.27
N VAL A 3 27.19 28.73 -7.02
CA VAL A 3 25.75 29.00 -6.94
C VAL A 3 25.28 28.24 -5.71
N ASP A 4 25.00 28.97 -4.65
CA ASP A 4 24.33 28.43 -3.46
C ASP A 4 22.90 28.07 -3.87
N MET A 5 22.66 26.82 -4.22
CA MET A 5 21.32 26.30 -4.47
C MET A 5 20.69 25.94 -3.13
N THR A 6 20.17 26.94 -2.45
CA THR A 6 19.31 26.74 -1.28
C THR A 6 17.95 26.23 -1.79
N ALA A 7 17.57 25.03 -1.37
CA ALA A 7 16.25 24.50 -1.71
C ALA A 7 15.15 25.45 -1.18
N PRO A 8 14.10 25.71 -1.94
CA PRO A 8 12.99 26.56 -1.48
C PRO A 8 12.40 26.07 -0.16
N GLU A 9 11.94 26.99 0.69
CA GLU A 9 11.39 26.65 2.03
C GLU A 9 10.24 25.63 1.94
N TRP A 10 9.42 25.67 0.89
CA TRP A 10 8.32 24.72 0.70
C TRP A 10 8.78 23.26 0.52
N MET A 11 10.02 23.04 0.08
CA MET A 11 10.60 21.68 -0.01
C MET A 11 10.94 21.08 1.36
N HIS A 12 10.93 21.88 2.41
CA HIS A 12 11.22 21.47 3.78
C HIS A 12 10.00 21.69 4.71
N ALA A 13 8.92 22.26 4.20
CA ALA A 13 7.70 22.43 4.98
C ALA A 13 7.01 21.07 5.18
N GLN A 14 6.80 20.71 6.44
CA GLN A 14 5.99 19.53 6.78
C GLN A 14 4.51 19.88 6.60
N ILE A 15 3.79 19.00 5.91
CA ILE A 15 2.34 19.09 5.73
C ILE A 15 1.67 18.47 6.97
N THR A 16 0.76 19.20 7.58
CA THR A 16 -0.07 18.71 8.68
C THR A 16 -1.28 17.94 8.15
N ALA A 17 -1.90 17.13 9.02
CA ALA A 17 -3.14 16.43 8.68
C ALA A 17 -4.25 17.41 8.24
N ALA A 18 -4.39 18.54 8.95
CA ALA A 18 -5.40 19.57 8.64
C ALA A 18 -5.15 20.27 7.29
N GLU A 19 -3.91 20.50 6.92
CA GLU A 19 -3.56 21.04 5.60
C GLU A 19 -3.89 20.02 4.52
N TYR A 20 -3.49 18.77 4.68
CA TYR A 20 -3.79 17.72 3.71
C TYR A 20 -5.31 17.52 3.51
N GLU A 21 -6.09 17.53 4.57
CA GLU A 21 -7.55 17.43 4.52
C GLU A 21 -8.24 18.61 3.83
N SER A 22 -7.54 19.75 3.71
CA SER A 22 -8.04 20.90 2.95
C SER A 22 -7.82 20.79 1.44
N TRP A 23 -7.05 19.81 0.99
CA TRP A 23 -6.75 19.61 -0.42
C TRP A 23 -7.91 18.90 -1.15
N SER A 24 -8.06 19.19 -2.44
CA SER A 24 -9.00 18.46 -3.28
C SER A 24 -8.48 17.06 -3.62
N GLU A 25 -9.37 16.16 -4.01
CA GLU A 25 -8.99 14.82 -4.49
C GLU A 25 -7.96 14.87 -5.63
N GLU A 26 -8.08 15.85 -6.55
CA GLU A 26 -7.14 16.06 -7.64
C GLU A 26 -5.74 16.43 -7.13
N GLN A 27 -5.65 17.24 -6.07
CA GLN A 27 -4.38 17.60 -5.43
C GLN A 27 -3.74 16.44 -4.68
N CYS A 28 -4.55 15.53 -4.14
CA CYS A 28 -4.08 14.34 -3.43
C CYS A 28 -3.71 13.19 -4.38
N ALA A 29 -4.13 13.24 -5.65
CA ALA A 29 -3.90 12.16 -6.60
C ALA A 29 -2.41 11.89 -6.84
N GLY A 30 -1.97 10.65 -6.62
CA GLY A 30 -0.58 10.22 -6.80
C GLY A 30 0.41 10.78 -5.78
N ILE A 31 -0.10 11.30 -4.66
CA ILE A 31 0.71 11.84 -3.56
C ILE A 31 0.59 10.92 -2.34
N GLU A 32 1.72 10.65 -1.72
CA GLU A 32 1.81 10.12 -0.36
C GLU A 32 2.42 11.18 0.57
N ASN A 33 2.21 11.03 1.87
CA ASN A 33 2.91 11.83 2.87
C ASN A 33 3.70 10.89 3.80
N VAL A 34 4.94 11.22 4.03
CA VAL A 34 5.84 10.47 4.90
C VAL A 34 6.52 11.44 5.85
N ASP A 35 6.24 11.29 7.13
CA ASP A 35 6.75 12.19 8.17
C ASP A 35 6.49 13.68 7.87
N GLY A 36 5.32 13.98 7.31
CA GLY A 36 4.90 15.31 6.88
C GLY A 36 5.47 15.76 5.54
N MET A 37 6.33 14.97 4.91
CA MET A 37 6.90 15.31 3.59
C MET A 37 6.06 14.74 2.47
N VAL A 38 5.82 15.55 1.44
CA VAL A 38 5.14 15.11 0.22
C VAL A 38 6.05 14.21 -0.59
N VAL A 39 5.56 13.02 -0.91
CA VAL A 39 6.21 12.07 -1.81
C VAL A 39 5.33 11.87 -3.03
N VAL A 40 5.86 12.18 -4.19
CA VAL A 40 5.15 11.98 -5.46
C VAL A 40 5.57 10.64 -6.05
N SER A 41 4.62 9.74 -6.23
CA SER A 41 4.88 8.46 -6.88
C SER A 41 4.80 8.60 -8.40
N PRO A 42 5.77 8.05 -9.16
CA PRO A 42 5.66 7.97 -10.60
C PRO A 42 4.38 7.23 -11.00
N GLY A 43 3.74 7.65 -12.10
CA GLY A 43 2.53 7.00 -12.59
C GLY A 43 2.75 5.49 -12.83
N ALA A 44 1.83 4.69 -12.33
CA ALA A 44 1.90 3.23 -12.42
C ALA A 44 1.77 2.74 -13.87
N SER A 45 2.51 1.68 -14.22
CA SER A 45 2.42 1.08 -15.55
C SER A 45 1.07 0.37 -15.78
N LYS A 46 0.70 0.15 -17.04
CA LYS A 46 -0.52 -0.62 -17.38
C LYS A 46 -0.52 -2.04 -16.77
N ARG A 47 0.66 -2.67 -16.68
CA ARG A 47 0.82 -4.00 -16.05
C ARG A 47 0.53 -3.93 -14.56
N HIS A 48 1.10 -2.95 -13.89
CA HIS A 48 0.88 -2.69 -12.48
C HIS A 48 -0.61 -2.50 -12.18
N ASN A 49 -1.27 -1.56 -12.84
CA ASN A 49 -2.70 -1.29 -12.65
C ASN A 49 -3.59 -2.51 -12.95
N ARG A 50 -3.21 -3.32 -13.97
CA ARG A 50 -3.93 -4.55 -14.27
C ARG A 50 -3.79 -5.58 -13.16
N LEU A 51 -2.58 -5.72 -12.59
CA LEU A 51 -2.30 -6.66 -11.52
C LEU A 51 -3.00 -6.24 -10.22
N ALA A 52 -2.96 -4.95 -9.85
CA ALA A 52 -3.69 -4.41 -8.72
C ALA A 52 -5.20 -4.70 -8.82
N ARG A 53 -5.80 -4.45 -9.99
CA ARG A 53 -7.21 -4.70 -10.22
C ARG A 53 -7.58 -6.20 -10.12
N ILE A 54 -6.73 -7.12 -10.62
CA ILE A 54 -7.00 -8.57 -10.50
C ILE A 54 -6.97 -8.98 -9.03
N LEU A 55 -5.98 -8.51 -8.28
CA LEU A 55 -5.86 -8.79 -6.85
C LEU A 55 -7.06 -8.22 -6.08
N ALA A 56 -7.39 -6.95 -6.30
CA ALA A 56 -8.52 -6.30 -5.62
C ALA A 56 -9.84 -7.03 -5.90
N ASN A 57 -10.17 -7.31 -7.16
CA ASN A 57 -11.41 -8.01 -7.52
C ASN A 57 -11.51 -9.41 -6.89
N ALA A 58 -10.40 -10.15 -6.84
CA ALA A 58 -10.41 -11.49 -6.25
C ALA A 58 -10.54 -11.44 -4.72
N LEU A 59 -9.88 -10.49 -4.07
CA LEU A 59 -9.98 -10.29 -2.63
C LEU A 59 -11.36 -9.77 -2.22
N ASP A 60 -11.94 -8.86 -2.98
CA ASP A 60 -13.29 -8.35 -2.76
C ASP A 60 -14.33 -9.48 -2.85
N ALA A 61 -14.28 -10.26 -3.94
CA ALA A 61 -15.17 -11.40 -4.12
C ALA A 61 -15.06 -12.46 -3.01
N ALA A 62 -13.86 -12.62 -2.42
CA ALA A 62 -13.61 -13.58 -1.34
C ALA A 62 -13.90 -13.00 0.05
N GLY A 63 -13.93 -11.68 0.22
CA GLY A 63 -14.14 -10.98 1.49
C GLY A 63 -15.59 -11.06 2.03
N GLY A 64 -16.52 -11.42 1.18
CA GLY A 64 -17.93 -11.59 1.54
C GLY A 64 -18.61 -10.27 1.92
N ALA A 65 -19.42 -10.28 2.97
CA ALA A 65 -20.14 -9.09 3.43
C ALA A 65 -19.35 -8.23 4.44
N ASP A 66 -18.26 -8.75 4.96
CA ASP A 66 -17.54 -8.11 6.06
C ASP A 66 -16.34 -7.27 5.57
N TRP A 67 -15.84 -7.56 4.38
CA TRP A 67 -14.63 -6.95 3.82
C TRP A 67 -14.81 -6.50 2.39
N ASN A 68 -14.35 -5.29 2.08
CA ASN A 68 -14.20 -4.77 0.72
C ASN A 68 -12.72 -4.78 0.34
N ALA A 69 -12.43 -4.79 -0.95
CA ALA A 69 -11.08 -4.59 -1.46
C ALA A 69 -11.06 -3.59 -2.62
N ASP A 70 -10.32 -2.52 -2.46
CA ASP A 70 -10.18 -1.45 -3.45
C ASP A 70 -8.71 -1.09 -3.69
N THR A 71 -8.49 -0.20 -4.67
CA THR A 71 -7.17 0.25 -5.10
C THR A 71 -7.01 1.75 -4.93
N ASP A 72 -5.77 2.19 -4.68
CA ASP A 72 -5.34 3.58 -4.87
C ASP A 72 -6.13 4.61 -4.04
N PHE A 73 -6.23 4.40 -2.72
CA PHE A 73 -6.76 5.38 -1.78
C PHE A 73 -5.89 5.50 -0.52
N ASP A 74 -6.05 6.59 0.21
CA ASP A 74 -5.20 6.91 1.35
C ASP A 74 -5.51 6.06 2.57
N VAL A 75 -4.46 5.51 3.17
CA VAL A 75 -4.46 4.94 4.52
C VAL A 75 -3.62 5.83 5.41
N ARG A 76 -4.26 6.47 6.40
CA ARG A 76 -3.64 7.36 7.37
C ARG A 76 -2.96 6.55 8.47
N LEU A 77 -1.65 6.33 8.35
CA LEU A 77 -0.88 5.56 9.34
C LEU A 77 -0.61 6.36 10.62
N GLN A 78 -0.45 7.69 10.49
CA GLN A 78 -0.09 8.57 11.59
C GLN A 78 -0.52 10.01 11.30
N ASP A 79 -0.98 10.74 12.34
CA ASP A 79 -1.37 12.16 12.21
C ASP A 79 -0.19 13.12 12.44
N VAL A 80 0.74 12.78 13.33
CA VAL A 80 1.85 13.67 13.72
C VAL A 80 3.14 12.86 13.93
N PRO A 81 4.15 13.07 13.10
CA PRO A 81 4.09 13.74 11.81
C PRO A 81 3.15 13.00 10.84
N LEU A 82 2.54 13.73 9.92
CA LEU A 82 1.57 13.14 8.99
C LEU A 82 2.22 12.04 8.15
N THR A 83 1.62 10.84 8.17
CA THR A 83 2.00 9.76 7.27
C THR A 83 0.75 9.13 6.66
N ASN A 84 0.54 9.41 5.37
CA ASN A 84 -0.45 8.79 4.51
C ASN A 84 0.28 7.93 3.48
N ARG A 85 -0.11 6.67 3.37
CA ARG A 85 0.29 5.78 2.29
C ARG A 85 -0.90 5.47 1.38
N ARG A 86 -0.60 5.16 0.12
CA ARG A 86 -1.59 4.72 -0.88
C ARG A 86 -1.20 3.32 -1.36
N PRO A 87 -1.57 2.26 -0.63
CA PRO A 87 -1.29 0.90 -1.07
C PRO A 87 -1.97 0.59 -2.40
N ASP A 88 -1.34 -0.24 -3.22
CA ASP A 88 -1.90 -0.61 -4.53
C ASP A 88 -3.21 -1.39 -4.40
N VAL A 89 -3.36 -2.19 -3.32
CA VAL A 89 -4.61 -2.86 -2.94
C VAL A 89 -4.77 -2.81 -1.43
N VAL A 90 -5.97 -2.50 -0.97
CA VAL A 90 -6.33 -2.48 0.45
C VAL A 90 -7.58 -3.34 0.66
N VAL A 91 -7.51 -4.27 1.61
CA VAL A 91 -8.69 -4.97 2.13
C VAL A 91 -9.06 -4.30 3.44
N TYR A 92 -10.29 -3.83 3.53
CA TYR A 92 -10.78 -3.05 4.68
C TYR A 92 -12.20 -3.45 5.07
N ARG A 93 -12.60 -3.09 6.29
CA ARG A 93 -13.92 -3.40 6.83
C ARG A 93 -15.03 -2.76 6.00
N ALA A 94 -16.04 -3.55 5.61
CA ALA A 94 -17.15 -3.06 4.79
C ALA A 94 -17.96 -1.95 5.52
N ASP A 95 -18.07 -2.02 6.85
CA ASP A 95 -18.75 -1.00 7.66
C ASP A 95 -17.97 0.31 7.79
N SER A 96 -16.75 0.39 7.26
CA SER A 96 -15.93 1.60 7.26
C SER A 96 -15.87 2.32 5.91
N ILE A 97 -16.71 1.95 4.93
CA ILE A 97 -16.68 2.50 3.57
C ILE A 97 -16.84 4.03 3.51
N ASP A 98 -17.60 4.60 4.41
CA ASP A 98 -17.82 6.06 4.49
C ASP A 98 -16.87 6.77 5.48
N ILE A 99 -15.93 6.04 6.08
CA ILE A 99 -15.00 6.61 7.06
C ILE A 99 -13.77 7.17 6.35
N SER A 100 -13.54 8.46 6.50
CA SER A 100 -12.36 9.16 5.98
C SER A 100 -11.69 10.00 7.08
N PRO A 101 -10.38 9.94 7.21
CA PRO A 101 -9.45 9.07 6.51
C PRO A 101 -9.56 7.60 6.95
N THR A 102 -9.26 6.67 6.02
CA THR A 102 -9.12 5.25 6.39
C THR A 102 -7.93 5.08 7.34
N ARG A 103 -8.15 4.39 8.45
CA ARG A 103 -7.15 4.16 9.50
C ARG A 103 -6.70 2.69 9.53
N PRO A 104 -5.52 2.38 10.11
CA PRO A 104 -5.01 1.00 10.19
C PRO A 104 -5.97 0.00 10.85
N GLU A 105 -6.74 0.45 11.84
CA GLU A 105 -7.75 -0.38 12.52
C GLU A 105 -8.90 -0.84 11.62
N HIS A 106 -9.11 -0.17 10.49
CA HIS A 106 -10.08 -0.57 9.48
C HIS A 106 -9.49 -1.51 8.42
N VAL A 107 -8.16 -1.61 8.35
CA VAL A 107 -7.43 -2.33 7.31
C VAL A 107 -7.06 -3.73 7.79
N LEU A 108 -7.42 -4.74 6.99
CA LEU A 108 -7.03 -6.12 7.22
C LEU A 108 -5.75 -6.50 6.47
N LEU A 109 -5.62 -6.00 5.24
CA LEU A 109 -4.48 -6.27 4.37
C LEU A 109 -4.13 -5.04 3.55
N ALA A 110 -2.83 -4.74 3.47
CA ALA A 110 -2.26 -3.84 2.49
C ALA A 110 -1.40 -4.64 1.50
N ALA A 111 -1.51 -4.36 0.20
CA ALA A 111 -0.66 -4.98 -0.80
C ALA A 111 0.05 -3.93 -1.65
N GLU A 112 1.32 -4.19 -1.94
CA GLU A 112 2.18 -3.35 -2.79
C GLU A 112 2.72 -4.18 -3.96
N ILE A 113 2.66 -3.62 -5.15
CA ILE A 113 3.20 -4.21 -6.36
C ILE A 113 4.50 -3.49 -6.69
N VAL A 114 5.61 -4.16 -6.44
CA VAL A 114 6.95 -3.58 -6.61
C VAL A 114 7.19 -3.20 -8.07
N SER A 115 7.55 -1.95 -8.29
CA SER A 115 7.93 -1.41 -9.59
C SER A 115 9.42 -1.04 -9.62
N PRO A 116 10.03 -0.91 -10.81
CA PRO A 116 11.39 -0.39 -10.90
C PRO A 116 11.51 0.99 -10.24
N GLY A 117 12.35 1.09 -9.22
CA GLY A 117 12.57 2.30 -8.42
C GLY A 117 11.84 2.35 -7.08
N SER A 118 10.86 1.48 -6.81
CA SER A 118 10.20 1.39 -5.51
C SER A 118 10.73 0.25 -4.62
N GLU A 119 11.67 -0.55 -5.11
CA GLU A 119 12.09 -1.81 -4.47
C GLU A 119 12.50 -1.64 -3.01
N THR A 120 13.31 -0.63 -2.69
CA THR A 120 13.74 -0.39 -1.30
C THR A 120 12.57 0.10 -0.44
N THR A 121 11.73 0.98 -0.99
CA THR A 121 10.57 1.52 -0.28
C THR A 121 9.58 0.42 0.07
N ASP A 122 9.20 -0.41 -0.90
CA ASP A 122 8.19 -1.46 -0.71
C ASP A 122 8.71 -2.65 0.10
N ARG A 123 10.02 -2.97 -0.01
CA ARG A 123 10.61 -4.10 0.70
C ARG A 123 11.01 -3.80 2.14
N VAL A 124 11.26 -2.54 2.47
CA VAL A 124 11.78 -2.17 3.78
C VAL A 124 10.92 -1.09 4.44
N VAL A 125 10.78 0.07 3.81
CA VAL A 125 10.16 1.24 4.46
C VAL A 125 8.67 1.03 4.71
N LYS A 126 7.91 0.66 3.67
CA LYS A 126 6.47 0.44 3.80
C LYS A 126 6.17 -0.78 4.68
N LEU A 127 6.97 -1.84 4.56
CA LEU A 127 6.86 -3.03 5.41
C LEU A 127 6.95 -2.67 6.90
N ASP A 128 7.95 -1.88 7.29
CA ASP A 128 8.11 -1.42 8.68
C ASP A 128 6.99 -0.46 9.11
N GLN A 129 6.54 0.43 8.23
CA GLN A 129 5.48 1.39 8.52
C GLN A 129 4.13 0.72 8.71
N TYR A 130 3.75 -0.22 7.84
CA TYR A 130 2.51 -0.97 7.98
C TYR A 130 2.51 -1.87 9.22
N ALA A 131 3.63 -2.53 9.52
CA ALA A 131 3.80 -3.30 10.75
C ALA A 131 3.69 -2.40 11.99
N GLY A 132 4.39 -1.27 11.98
CA GLY A 132 4.35 -0.28 13.06
C GLY A 132 2.96 0.31 13.31
N SER A 133 2.16 0.50 12.27
CA SER A 133 0.78 0.98 12.37
C SER A 133 -0.21 -0.10 12.82
N GLY A 134 0.18 -1.38 12.73
CA GLY A 134 -0.63 -2.51 13.21
C GLY A 134 -1.50 -3.17 12.15
N ILE A 135 -1.26 -2.93 10.86
CA ILE A 135 -1.97 -3.63 9.77
C ILE A 135 -1.62 -5.13 9.85
N PRO A 136 -2.63 -6.04 9.96
CA PRO A 136 -2.36 -7.45 10.28
C PRO A 136 -1.59 -8.19 9.20
N ILE A 137 -1.85 -7.87 7.91
CA ILE A 137 -1.36 -8.63 6.78
C ILE A 137 -0.76 -7.68 5.74
N TYR A 138 0.41 -8.03 5.24
CA TYR A 138 1.04 -7.34 4.13
C TYR A 138 1.33 -8.32 3.00
N TRP A 139 0.94 -7.98 1.77
CA TRP A 139 1.32 -8.70 0.58
C TRP A 139 2.28 -7.87 -0.25
N ARG A 140 3.42 -8.44 -0.61
CA ARG A 140 4.33 -7.83 -1.57
C ARG A 140 4.33 -8.65 -2.85
N VAL A 141 3.98 -8.00 -3.94
CA VAL A 141 3.88 -8.62 -5.25
C VAL A 141 5.04 -8.16 -6.12
N GLU A 142 5.83 -9.09 -6.60
CA GLU A 142 7.00 -8.82 -7.46
C GLU A 142 6.88 -9.60 -8.76
N LEU A 143 7.55 -9.13 -9.80
CA LEU A 143 7.69 -9.88 -11.04
C LEU A 143 9.07 -10.55 -11.10
N THR A 144 9.08 -11.84 -11.42
CA THR A 144 10.34 -12.51 -11.79
C THR A 144 10.93 -11.89 -13.06
N PRO A 145 12.22 -12.16 -13.40
CA PRO A 145 12.78 -11.75 -14.69
C PRO A 145 12.01 -12.27 -15.91
N ALA A 146 11.28 -13.38 -15.75
CA ALA A 146 10.39 -13.94 -16.78
C ALA A 146 9.00 -13.27 -16.80
N GLY A 147 8.75 -12.28 -15.95
CA GLY A 147 7.46 -11.59 -15.86
C GLY A 147 6.36 -12.40 -15.16
N ILE A 148 6.70 -13.38 -14.35
CA ILE A 148 5.73 -14.16 -13.57
C ILE A 148 5.56 -13.51 -12.20
N PRO A 149 4.31 -13.20 -11.75
CA PRO A 149 4.07 -12.62 -10.44
C PRO A 149 4.43 -13.57 -9.30
N VAL A 150 5.09 -13.03 -8.29
CA VAL A 150 5.38 -13.70 -7.02
C VAL A 150 4.74 -12.89 -5.91
N VAL A 151 3.88 -13.52 -5.13
CA VAL A 151 3.21 -12.91 -3.98
C VAL A 151 3.87 -13.42 -2.70
N ASN A 152 4.49 -12.51 -1.95
CA ASN A 152 5.06 -12.78 -0.65
C ASN A 152 4.06 -12.32 0.41
N VAL A 153 3.63 -13.22 1.27
CA VAL A 153 2.67 -12.97 2.34
C VAL A 153 3.39 -12.79 3.67
N TYR A 154 3.07 -11.72 4.38
CA TYR A 154 3.63 -11.38 5.68
C TYR A 154 2.52 -11.24 6.70
N LEU A 155 2.71 -11.81 7.89
CA LEU A 155 1.79 -11.72 9.00
C LEU A 155 2.40 -10.92 10.15
N LEU A 156 1.62 -10.02 10.72
CA LEU A 156 2.05 -9.20 11.83
C LEU A 156 2.20 -10.02 13.11
N ASP A 157 3.38 -10.01 13.68
CA ASP A 157 3.57 -10.41 15.07
C ASP A 157 3.23 -9.20 15.95
N SER A 158 2.10 -9.28 16.63
CA SER A 158 1.57 -8.20 17.46
C SER A 158 2.48 -7.86 18.65
N ALA A 159 3.26 -8.82 19.14
CA ALA A 159 4.16 -8.60 20.27
C ALA A 159 5.41 -7.79 19.88
N SER A 160 6.01 -8.12 18.75
CA SER A 160 7.19 -7.40 18.23
C SER A 160 6.84 -6.22 17.33
N ARG A 161 5.59 -6.10 16.88
CA ARG A 161 5.12 -5.16 15.85
C ARG A 161 5.97 -5.22 14.57
N ARG A 162 6.30 -6.44 14.17
CA ARG A 162 7.05 -6.73 12.95
C ARG A 162 6.35 -7.82 12.15
N TYR A 163 6.50 -7.75 10.84
CA TYR A 163 6.03 -8.82 9.98
C TYR A 163 6.96 -10.03 10.02
N ARG A 164 6.36 -11.21 9.92
CA ARG A 164 7.05 -12.48 9.68
C ARG A 164 6.63 -13.02 8.33
N ASP A 165 7.59 -13.60 7.61
CA ASP A 165 7.30 -14.34 6.39
C ASP A 165 6.33 -15.48 6.69
N SER A 166 5.31 -15.64 5.85
CA SER A 166 4.30 -16.69 5.99
C SER A 166 4.32 -17.62 4.77
N GLU A 167 3.87 -17.13 3.61
CA GLU A 167 3.72 -17.93 2.41
C GLU A 167 4.29 -17.20 1.19
N VAL A 168 4.69 -17.95 0.18
CA VAL A 168 5.12 -17.40 -1.12
C VAL A 168 4.43 -18.17 -2.23
N PHE A 169 3.80 -17.43 -3.15
CA PHE A 169 3.10 -17.99 -4.29
C PHE A 169 3.70 -17.49 -5.60
N THR A 170 3.73 -18.33 -6.61
CA THR A 170 4.22 -17.97 -7.95
C THR A 170 3.14 -18.28 -8.99
N GLY A 171 2.65 -17.25 -9.67
CA GLY A 171 1.61 -17.32 -10.68
C GLY A 171 0.21 -17.64 -10.14
N LEU A 172 0.04 -18.74 -9.42
CA LEU A 172 -1.22 -19.11 -8.78
C LEU A 172 -1.13 -18.91 -7.27
N VAL A 173 -1.96 -18.02 -6.74
CA VAL A 173 -2.07 -17.76 -5.29
C VAL A 173 -3.19 -18.63 -4.72
N LYS A 174 -2.90 -19.42 -3.69
CA LYS A 174 -3.87 -20.19 -2.90
C LYS A 174 -3.70 -19.88 -1.44
N ALA A 175 -4.00 -18.63 -1.10
CA ALA A 175 -3.82 -18.13 0.26
C ALA A 175 -5.00 -18.55 1.15
N THR A 176 -4.69 -18.78 2.42
CA THR A 176 -5.70 -19.02 3.47
C THR A 176 -5.91 -17.76 4.32
N VAL A 177 -5.05 -16.77 4.16
CA VAL A 177 -5.05 -15.51 4.91
C VAL A 177 -5.05 -14.35 3.90
N PRO A 178 -5.92 -13.34 4.07
CA PRO A 178 -6.82 -13.03 5.20
C PRO A 178 -8.04 -13.96 5.33
N PHE A 179 -8.43 -14.56 4.26
CA PHE A 179 -9.49 -15.57 4.10
C PHE A 179 -9.13 -16.47 2.90
N PRO A 180 -9.74 -17.66 2.77
CA PRO A 180 -9.44 -18.54 1.63
C PRO A 180 -9.70 -17.83 0.30
N VAL A 181 -8.67 -17.70 -0.53
CA VAL A 181 -8.75 -17.08 -1.86
C VAL A 181 -7.84 -17.79 -2.84
N GLU A 182 -8.33 -18.00 -4.05
CA GLU A 182 -7.55 -18.51 -5.17
C GLU A 182 -7.51 -17.43 -6.27
N ILE A 183 -6.28 -17.02 -6.66
CA ILE A 183 -6.09 -15.96 -7.65
C ILE A 183 -5.12 -16.48 -8.71
N ASP A 184 -5.59 -16.60 -9.94
CA ASP A 184 -4.74 -16.89 -11.08
C ASP A 184 -4.11 -15.59 -11.58
N LEU A 185 -2.78 -15.53 -11.48
CA LEU A 185 -1.95 -14.43 -11.96
C LEU A 185 -1.14 -14.90 -13.17
N PRO A 186 -1.78 -15.01 -14.34
CA PRO A 186 -1.13 -15.58 -15.50
C PRO A 186 0.08 -14.74 -15.94
N GLY A 187 1.23 -15.37 -16.09
CA GLY A 187 2.42 -14.75 -16.67
C GLY A 187 2.61 -15.16 -18.14
N PRO A 188 3.57 -14.55 -18.84
CA PRO A 188 4.37 -13.40 -18.45
C PRO A 188 3.65 -12.06 -18.65
N TRP A 189 3.92 -11.11 -17.76
CA TRP A 189 3.35 -9.76 -17.76
C TRP A 189 4.29 -8.75 -18.43
#